data_79d1e343113f3f414b04c916ca22f2f5
#
_entry.id   79d1e343113f3f414b04c916ca22f2f5
#
_cell.length_a   1.000
_cell.length_b   1.000
_cell.length_c   1.000
_cell.angle_alpha   90.00
_cell.angle_beta   90.00
_cell.angle_gamma   90.00
#
_symmetry.space_group_name_H-M   'P 1'
#
loop_
_entity.id
_entity.type
_entity.pdbx_description
1 polymer ?
#
loop_
_entity_poly.entity_id
_entity_poly.type
_entity_poly.pdbx_seq_one_letter_code
_entity_poly.pdbx_strand_id
1 'polypeptide(L)'
;MSIVIGLGGNVGTEAEILERFTYAREALAALGTVRSAPLYRTAPIGPAQPAFYNTAVSLVAPDVQPRELIEIVLEIERMLGRDRSAETRWGPRTIDLDVLVWDDRTFRTEALEVPHPRVTERRFALAPLADLLGEEAVVAGKPLAQWLAGVREQEIEHLASSW
;
A
#
# COMPACT_ATOMS: atom_id res chain seq x y z
N MET A 1 -7.87 -5.37 -15.22
CA MET A 1 -8.52 -4.88 -13.99
C MET A 1 -7.75 -5.40 -12.78
N SER A 2 -7.51 -4.55 -11.79
CA SER A 2 -6.66 -4.94 -10.68
C SER A 2 -7.06 -4.26 -9.38
N ILE A 3 -6.77 -4.99 -8.31
CA ILE A 3 -6.79 -4.45 -6.96
C ILE A 3 -5.35 -3.99 -6.67
N VAL A 4 -5.16 -2.80 -6.15
CA VAL A 4 -3.83 -2.34 -5.74
C VAL A 4 -3.78 -2.24 -4.23
N ILE A 5 -2.78 -2.90 -3.66
CA ILE A 5 -2.56 -2.96 -2.21
C ILE A 5 -1.22 -2.28 -1.93
N GLY A 6 -1.26 -1.24 -1.09
CA GLY A 6 -0.07 -0.56 -0.61
C GLY A 6 0.57 -1.34 0.53
N LEU A 7 1.90 -1.37 0.56
CA LEU A 7 2.69 -1.98 1.62
C LEU A 7 3.58 -0.91 2.24
N GLY A 8 3.60 -0.86 3.56
CA GLY A 8 4.44 0.07 4.31
C GLY A 8 4.99 -0.56 5.58
N GLY A 9 6.12 -0.07 6.05
CA GLY A 9 6.71 -0.50 7.31
C GLY A 9 7.99 0.25 7.64
N ASN A 10 8.31 0.36 8.93
CA ASN A 10 9.53 1.04 9.39
C ASN A 10 10.14 0.41 10.65
N VAL A 11 9.73 -0.80 11.01
CA VAL A 11 10.25 -1.50 12.18
C VAL A 11 11.29 -2.53 11.77
N GLY A 12 12.50 -2.42 12.31
CA GLY A 12 13.62 -3.31 12.00
C GLY A 12 14.51 -2.80 10.88
N THR A 13 15.37 -3.67 10.39
CA THR A 13 16.29 -3.39 9.30
C THR A 13 15.58 -3.38 7.96
N GLU A 14 16.21 -2.79 6.94
CA GLU A 14 15.70 -2.85 5.56
C GLU A 14 15.47 -4.31 5.12
N ALA A 15 16.40 -5.20 5.41
CA ALA A 15 16.28 -6.61 5.05
C ALA A 15 15.06 -7.27 5.70
N GLU A 16 14.81 -7.00 6.97
CA GLU A 16 13.64 -7.51 7.70
C GLU A 16 12.32 -6.97 7.13
N ILE A 17 12.29 -5.69 6.77
CA ILE A 17 11.12 -5.05 6.16
C ILE A 17 10.82 -5.67 4.80
N LEU A 18 11.85 -5.83 3.96
CA LEU A 18 11.70 -6.44 2.64
C LEU A 18 11.28 -7.91 2.72
N GLU A 19 11.75 -8.64 3.71
CA GLU A 19 11.32 -10.01 3.96
C GLU A 19 9.82 -10.09 4.24
N ARG A 20 9.30 -9.15 5.05
CA ARG A 20 7.85 -9.05 5.31
C ARG A 20 7.08 -8.69 4.04
N PHE A 21 7.58 -7.76 3.25
CA PHE A 21 6.94 -7.38 1.97
C PHE A 21 6.90 -8.57 1.00
N THR A 22 7.98 -9.32 0.92
CA THR A 22 8.05 -10.53 0.07
C THR A 22 7.05 -11.57 0.53
N TYR A 23 6.95 -11.80 1.84
CA TYR A 23 5.96 -12.72 2.41
C TYR A 23 4.53 -12.27 2.05
N ALA A 24 4.21 -10.99 2.22
CA ALA A 24 2.89 -10.46 1.88
C ALA A 24 2.57 -10.63 0.40
N ARG A 25 3.53 -10.33 -0.47
CA ARG A 25 3.37 -10.50 -1.91
C ARG A 25 3.10 -11.96 -2.29
N GLU A 26 3.85 -12.90 -1.72
CA GLU A 26 3.66 -14.32 -1.97
C GLU A 26 2.31 -14.82 -1.46
N ALA A 27 1.86 -14.35 -0.31
CA ALA A 27 0.53 -14.67 0.23
C ALA A 27 -0.58 -14.16 -0.68
N LEU A 28 -0.44 -12.94 -1.22
CA LEU A 28 -1.39 -12.39 -2.19
C LEU A 28 -1.34 -13.13 -3.54
N ALA A 29 -0.17 -13.60 -3.94
CA ALA A 29 0.00 -14.38 -5.17
C ALA A 29 -0.75 -15.73 -5.14
N ALA A 30 -1.09 -16.23 -3.96
CA ALA A 30 -1.95 -17.41 -3.82
C ALA A 30 -3.40 -17.15 -4.26
N LEU A 31 -3.82 -15.88 -4.34
CA LEU A 31 -5.16 -15.49 -4.76
C LEU A 31 -5.28 -15.24 -6.27
N GLY A 32 -4.17 -14.92 -6.92
CA GLY A 32 -4.19 -14.56 -8.33
C GLY A 32 -2.83 -14.05 -8.82
N THR A 33 -2.84 -13.32 -9.92
CA THR A 33 -1.61 -12.77 -10.50
C THR A 33 -1.22 -11.47 -9.84
N VAL A 34 0.04 -11.36 -9.42
CA VAL A 34 0.57 -10.15 -8.77
C VAL A 34 1.70 -9.52 -9.59
N ARG A 35 1.81 -8.20 -9.47
CA ARG A 35 2.90 -7.40 -10.02
C ARG A 35 3.29 -6.34 -9.00
N SER A 36 4.60 -6.13 -8.79
CA SER A 36 5.12 -5.20 -7.80
C SER A 36 5.47 -3.85 -8.43
N ALA A 37 5.22 -2.78 -7.68
CA ALA A 37 5.78 -1.46 -7.95
C ALA A 37 7.23 -1.39 -7.46
N PRO A 38 7.99 -0.34 -7.84
CA PRO A 38 9.27 -0.04 -7.23
C PRO A 38 9.21 0.16 -5.71
N LEU A 39 10.35 0.05 -5.05
CA LEU A 39 10.50 0.31 -3.63
C LEU A 39 10.86 1.77 -3.39
N TYR A 40 10.18 2.40 -2.45
CA TYR A 40 10.42 3.78 -2.02
C TYR A 40 10.73 3.87 -0.53
N ARG A 41 11.46 4.93 -0.15
CA ARG A 41 11.66 5.31 1.25
C ARG A 41 11.07 6.71 1.44
N THR A 42 10.35 6.90 2.55
CA THR A 42 9.63 8.14 2.82
C THR A 42 9.85 8.61 4.24
N ALA A 43 9.85 9.95 4.42
CA ALA A 43 9.89 10.53 5.76
C ALA A 43 8.60 10.21 6.52
N PRO A 44 8.68 9.93 7.84
CA PRO A 44 7.49 9.65 8.62
C PRO A 44 6.62 10.90 8.79
N ILE A 45 5.31 10.67 8.90
CA ILE A 45 4.32 11.65 9.29
C ILE A 45 3.97 11.36 10.75
N GLY A 46 4.04 12.37 11.63
CA GLY A 46 3.73 12.19 13.05
C GLY A 46 4.97 12.20 13.94
N PRO A 47 5.05 11.37 15.01
CA PRO A 47 6.16 11.37 15.94
C PRO A 47 7.49 11.00 15.29
N ALA A 48 8.60 11.39 15.93
CA ALA A 48 9.94 11.03 15.49
C ALA A 48 10.10 9.49 15.48
N GLN A 49 10.50 8.94 14.35
CA GLN A 49 10.62 7.50 14.12
C GLN A 49 11.45 7.25 12.86
N PRO A 50 11.89 6.00 12.60
CA PRO A 50 12.58 5.68 11.35
C PRO A 50 11.73 5.98 10.11
N ALA A 51 12.39 6.27 9.00
CA ALA A 51 11.73 6.43 7.71
C ALA A 51 10.97 5.15 7.33
N PHE A 52 9.85 5.31 6.63
CA PHE A 52 9.08 4.20 6.10
C PHE A 52 9.66 3.70 4.78
N TYR A 53 9.55 2.40 4.56
CA TYR A 53 9.65 1.79 3.24
C TYR A 53 8.22 1.60 2.73
N ASN A 54 7.99 1.94 1.48
CA ASN A 54 6.67 1.87 0.85
C ASN A 54 6.78 1.32 -0.57
N THR A 55 5.81 0.52 -0.93
CA THR A 55 5.61 0.00 -2.28
C THR A 55 4.14 -0.35 -2.46
N ALA A 56 3.81 -0.99 -3.57
CA ALA A 56 2.48 -1.52 -3.80
C ALA A 56 2.56 -2.77 -4.68
N VAL A 57 1.54 -3.59 -4.60
CA VAL A 57 1.34 -4.70 -5.52
C VAL A 57 -0.04 -4.59 -6.17
N SER A 58 -0.11 -4.90 -7.46
CA SER A 58 -1.39 -5.11 -8.14
C SER A 58 -1.73 -6.59 -8.06
N LEU A 59 -2.99 -6.89 -7.82
CA LEU A 59 -3.54 -8.24 -7.72
C LEU A 59 -4.71 -8.37 -8.69
N VAL A 60 -4.64 -9.35 -9.58
CA VAL A 60 -5.75 -9.76 -10.42
C VAL A 60 -6.32 -11.05 -9.87
N ALA A 61 -7.44 -10.96 -9.17
CA ALA A 61 -8.12 -12.07 -8.49
C ALA A 61 -9.64 -11.91 -8.68
N PRO A 62 -10.18 -12.31 -9.85
CA PRO A 62 -11.56 -11.99 -10.23
C PRO A 62 -12.63 -12.57 -9.30
N ASP A 63 -12.30 -13.65 -8.60
CA ASP A 63 -13.26 -14.34 -7.74
C ASP A 63 -13.24 -13.88 -6.28
N VAL A 64 -12.22 -13.07 -5.87
CA VAL A 64 -12.11 -12.62 -4.49
C VAL A 64 -13.15 -11.55 -4.17
N GLN A 65 -13.77 -11.66 -2.99
CA GLN A 65 -14.74 -10.68 -2.52
C GLN A 65 -14.10 -9.69 -1.54
N PRO A 66 -14.62 -8.45 -1.42
CA PRO A 66 -14.04 -7.43 -0.54
C PRO A 66 -13.84 -7.89 0.91
N ARG A 67 -14.83 -8.55 1.49
CA ARG A 67 -14.74 -9.05 2.85
C ARG A 67 -13.65 -10.10 3.00
N GLU A 68 -13.56 -11.02 2.06
CA GLU A 68 -12.53 -12.06 2.02
C GLU A 68 -11.13 -11.45 1.93
N LEU A 69 -10.93 -10.48 1.05
CA LEU A 69 -9.63 -9.83 0.90
C LEU A 69 -9.20 -9.11 2.18
N ILE A 70 -10.13 -8.42 2.85
CA ILE A 70 -9.83 -7.74 4.13
C ILE A 70 -9.42 -8.74 5.20
N GLU A 71 -10.11 -9.87 5.31
CA GLU A 71 -9.76 -10.91 6.26
C GLU A 71 -8.36 -11.47 5.98
N ILE A 72 -8.02 -11.68 4.72
CA ILE A 72 -6.70 -12.15 4.28
C ILE A 72 -5.62 -11.11 4.60
N VAL A 73 -5.85 -9.85 4.28
CA VAL A 73 -4.90 -8.75 4.55
C VAL A 73 -4.61 -8.64 6.05
N LEU A 74 -5.64 -8.66 6.87
CA LEU A 74 -5.47 -8.61 8.33
C LEU A 74 -4.73 -9.83 8.87
N GLU A 75 -4.98 -11.00 8.34
CA GLU A 75 -4.27 -12.22 8.72
C GLU A 75 -2.79 -12.16 8.32
N ILE A 76 -2.47 -11.65 7.15
CA ILE A 76 -1.07 -11.43 6.72
C ILE A 76 -0.36 -10.49 7.70
N GLU A 77 -0.98 -9.38 8.05
CA GLU A 77 -0.42 -8.43 9.02
C GLU A 77 -0.17 -9.09 10.37
N ARG A 78 -1.13 -9.86 10.85
CA ARG A 78 -1.00 -10.60 12.12
C ARG A 78 0.12 -11.63 12.08
N MET A 79 0.22 -12.40 11.01
CA MET A 79 1.27 -13.40 10.80
C MET A 79 2.67 -12.78 10.77
N LEU A 80 2.77 -11.55 10.31
CA LEU A 80 4.03 -10.81 10.23
C LEU A 80 4.35 -10.02 11.52
N GLY A 81 3.57 -10.20 12.56
CA GLY A 81 3.86 -9.68 13.89
C GLY A 81 3.25 -8.33 14.22
N ARG A 82 2.33 -7.81 13.40
CA ARG A 82 1.62 -6.58 13.73
C ARG A 82 0.62 -6.81 14.86
N ASP A 83 0.72 -5.99 15.90
CA ASP A 83 -0.23 -5.94 16.99
C ASP A 83 -0.86 -4.54 17.06
N ARG A 84 -2.08 -4.42 16.53
CA ARG A 84 -2.81 -3.14 16.47
C ARG A 84 -3.14 -2.57 17.84
N SER A 85 -3.25 -3.40 18.87
CA SER A 85 -3.55 -2.96 20.24
C SER A 85 -2.38 -2.22 20.90
N ALA A 86 -1.15 -2.46 20.44
CA ALA A 86 0.07 -1.83 20.94
C ALA A 86 0.49 -0.60 20.14
N GLU A 87 -0.21 -0.28 19.03
CA GLU A 87 0.17 0.81 18.12
C GLU A 87 -0.34 2.16 18.59
N THR A 88 0.47 3.18 18.37
CA THR A 88 0.05 4.58 18.51
C THR A 88 -0.34 5.13 17.14
N ARG A 89 -1.30 6.07 17.10
CA ARG A 89 -1.69 6.75 15.87
C ARG A 89 -0.47 7.45 15.26
N TRP A 90 -0.23 7.23 13.94
CA TRP A 90 0.91 7.78 13.19
C TRP A 90 2.28 7.27 13.66
N GLY A 91 2.31 6.29 14.58
CA GLY A 91 3.53 5.69 15.10
C GLY A 91 4.12 4.61 14.20
N PRO A 92 5.18 3.92 14.70
CA PRO A 92 5.84 2.85 13.95
C PRO A 92 4.90 1.70 13.57
N ARG A 93 5.18 1.08 12.41
CA ARG A 93 4.42 -0.06 11.88
C ARG A 93 5.36 -1.18 11.46
N THR A 94 5.10 -2.39 11.97
CA THR A 94 5.79 -3.60 11.52
C THR A 94 5.50 -3.88 10.04
N ILE A 95 4.22 -3.83 9.70
CA ILE A 95 3.70 -3.97 8.34
C ILE A 95 2.33 -3.29 8.27
N ASP A 96 2.08 -2.58 7.20
CA ASP A 96 0.80 -1.94 6.93
C ASP A 96 0.38 -2.31 5.51
N LEU A 97 -0.78 -2.91 5.37
CA LEU A 97 -1.35 -3.30 4.08
C LEU A 97 -2.68 -2.57 3.89
N ASP A 98 -2.70 -1.67 2.91
CA ASP A 98 -3.89 -0.87 2.59
C ASP A 98 -4.40 -1.21 1.19
N VAL A 99 -5.68 -1.52 1.07
CA VAL A 99 -6.33 -1.62 -0.24
C VAL A 99 -6.54 -0.20 -0.76
N LEU A 100 -5.77 0.18 -1.78
CA LEU A 100 -5.77 1.54 -2.32
C LEU A 100 -6.89 1.76 -3.33
N VAL A 101 -7.02 0.85 -4.27
CA VAL A 101 -8.06 0.86 -5.30
C VAL A 101 -8.48 -0.56 -5.63
N TRP A 102 -9.70 -0.70 -6.16
CA TRP A 102 -10.27 -1.96 -6.63
C TRP A 102 -10.91 -1.73 -7.99
N ASP A 103 -10.16 -1.92 -9.06
CA ASP A 103 -10.56 -1.52 -10.40
C ASP A 103 -11.03 -0.06 -10.44
N ASP A 104 -12.15 0.21 -11.09
CA ASP A 104 -12.83 1.51 -11.10
C ASP A 104 -13.97 1.60 -10.07
N ARG A 105 -14.05 0.63 -9.16
CA ARG A 105 -15.12 0.54 -8.17
C ARG A 105 -14.96 1.61 -7.08
N THR A 106 -16.10 2.08 -6.63
CA THR A 106 -16.22 2.97 -5.48
C THR A 106 -17.21 2.35 -4.52
N PHE A 107 -16.76 2.01 -3.31
CA PHE A 107 -17.68 1.52 -2.28
C PHE A 107 -17.11 1.79 -0.89
N ARG A 108 -18.01 1.78 0.09
CA ARG A 108 -17.68 2.01 1.49
C ARG A 108 -18.45 1.04 2.38
N THR A 109 -17.69 0.31 3.21
CA THR A 109 -18.22 -0.54 4.28
C THR A 109 -17.49 -0.18 5.58
N GLU A 110 -17.88 -0.78 6.71
CA GLU A 110 -17.16 -0.60 7.98
C GLU A 110 -15.69 -1.05 7.88
N ALA A 111 -15.43 -2.09 7.09
CA ALA A 111 -14.10 -2.71 7.00
C ALA A 111 -13.26 -2.15 5.87
N LEU A 112 -13.86 -1.55 4.82
CA LEU A 112 -13.14 -1.18 3.61
C LEU A 112 -13.82 -0.01 2.90
N GLU A 113 -13.00 0.99 2.55
CA GLU A 113 -13.38 2.09 1.67
C GLU A 113 -12.42 2.14 0.49
N VAL A 114 -12.93 2.10 -0.72
CA VAL A 114 -12.15 2.24 -1.94
C VAL A 114 -12.77 3.28 -2.88
N PRO A 115 -11.95 4.12 -3.51
CA PRO A 115 -10.52 4.30 -3.25
C PRO A 115 -10.24 4.59 -1.78
N HIS A 116 -9.04 4.22 -1.31
CA HIS A 116 -8.64 4.54 0.06
C HIS A 116 -8.82 6.03 0.33
N PRO A 117 -9.43 6.44 1.46
CA PRO A 117 -9.83 7.84 1.69
C PRO A 117 -8.67 8.84 1.70
N ARG A 118 -7.43 8.38 1.93
CA ARG A 118 -6.24 9.23 1.97
C ARG A 118 -5.27 9.00 0.82
N VAL A 119 -5.62 8.16 -0.17
CA VAL A 119 -4.71 7.86 -1.27
C VAL A 119 -4.30 9.11 -2.05
N THR A 120 -5.22 10.06 -2.21
CA THR A 120 -4.97 11.29 -2.97
C THR A 120 -4.10 12.32 -2.24
N GLU A 121 -3.89 12.13 -0.95
CA GLU A 121 -3.14 13.05 -0.09
C GLU A 121 -1.70 12.58 0.19
N ARG A 122 -1.34 11.37 -0.24
CA ARG A 122 -0.09 10.72 0.16
C ARG A 122 0.75 10.31 -1.04
N ARG A 123 1.88 11.00 -1.22
CA ARG A 123 2.81 10.70 -2.31
C ARG A 123 3.33 9.26 -2.24
N PHE A 124 3.58 8.75 -1.03
CA PHE A 124 4.07 7.38 -0.85
C PHE A 124 3.06 6.29 -1.26
N ALA A 125 1.79 6.64 -1.37
CA ALA A 125 0.75 5.76 -1.91
C ALA A 125 0.53 6.01 -3.41
N LEU A 126 0.50 7.28 -3.81
CA LEU A 126 0.26 7.68 -5.21
C LEU A 126 1.38 7.26 -6.16
N ALA A 127 2.64 7.38 -5.76
CA ALA A 127 3.76 7.05 -6.62
C ALA A 127 3.78 5.56 -7.01
N PRO A 128 3.73 4.60 -6.06
CA PRO A 128 3.63 3.19 -6.43
C PRO A 128 2.36 2.85 -7.21
N LEU A 129 1.24 3.51 -6.88
CA LEU A 129 -0.02 3.32 -7.60
C LEU A 129 0.11 3.74 -9.06
N ALA A 130 0.73 4.88 -9.32
CA ALA A 130 0.96 5.37 -10.68
C ALA A 130 1.95 4.49 -11.45
N ASP A 131 2.96 3.93 -10.78
CA ASP A 131 3.90 2.98 -11.39
C ASP A 131 3.17 1.71 -11.89
N LEU A 132 2.12 1.29 -11.19
CA LEU A 132 1.36 0.10 -11.55
C LEU A 132 0.25 0.37 -12.58
N LEU A 133 -0.44 1.49 -12.48
CA LEU A 133 -1.62 1.79 -13.29
C LEU A 133 -1.34 2.79 -14.43
N GLY A 134 -0.24 3.54 -14.35
CA GLY A 134 0.04 4.66 -15.24
C GLY A 134 -0.51 5.98 -14.69
N GLU A 135 0.15 7.09 -15.01
CA GLU A 135 -0.23 8.42 -14.51
C GLU A 135 -1.57 8.92 -15.06
N GLU A 136 -2.03 8.34 -16.18
CA GLU A 136 -3.29 8.69 -16.81
C GLU A 136 -4.51 8.03 -16.16
N ALA A 137 -4.29 7.00 -15.34
CA ALA A 137 -5.37 6.31 -14.65
C ALA A 137 -6.15 7.27 -13.75
N VAL A 138 -7.46 7.19 -13.82
CA VAL A 138 -8.36 8.06 -13.04
C VAL A 138 -8.71 7.39 -11.72
N VAL A 139 -8.41 8.07 -10.62
CA VAL A 139 -8.75 7.65 -9.26
C VAL A 139 -9.37 8.84 -8.54
N ALA A 140 -10.48 8.60 -7.86
CA ALA A 140 -11.23 9.66 -7.16
C ALA A 140 -11.51 10.88 -8.06
N GLY A 141 -11.86 10.62 -9.32
CA GLY A 141 -12.32 11.64 -10.27
C GLY A 141 -11.25 12.40 -11.04
N LYS A 142 -9.95 12.12 -10.81
CA LYS A 142 -8.84 12.81 -11.51
C LYS A 142 -7.73 11.83 -11.90
N PRO A 143 -6.96 12.15 -12.95
CA PRO A 143 -5.76 11.38 -13.28
C PRO A 143 -4.75 11.37 -12.13
N LEU A 144 -4.04 10.27 -11.97
CA LEU A 144 -3.00 10.16 -10.94
C LEU A 144 -1.93 11.23 -11.06
N ALA A 145 -1.56 11.63 -12.29
CA ALA A 145 -0.62 12.73 -12.53
C ALA A 145 -1.06 14.03 -11.85
N GLN A 146 -2.36 14.32 -11.84
CA GLN A 146 -2.91 15.52 -11.21
C GLN A 146 -2.84 15.45 -9.68
N TRP A 147 -3.13 14.28 -9.09
CA TRP A 147 -2.97 14.09 -7.65
C TRP A 147 -1.51 14.18 -7.23
N LEU A 148 -0.59 13.57 -7.98
CA LEU A 148 0.85 13.65 -7.73
C LEU A 148 1.37 15.09 -7.78
N ALA A 149 0.88 15.89 -8.70
CA ALA A 149 1.24 17.32 -8.79
C ALA A 149 0.90 18.10 -7.50
N GLY A 150 -0.13 17.69 -6.79
CA GLY A 150 -0.56 18.33 -5.54
C GLY A 150 0.23 17.93 -4.29
N VAL A 151 1.09 16.92 -4.38
CA VAL A 151 1.87 16.38 -3.24
C VAL A 151 3.38 16.38 -3.49
N ARG A 152 3.88 17.22 -4.40
CA ARG A 152 5.30 17.30 -4.76
C ARG A 152 6.22 17.66 -3.59
N GLU A 153 5.71 18.40 -2.61
CA GLU A 153 6.46 18.80 -1.42
C GLU A 153 6.73 17.64 -0.45
N GLN A 154 6.02 16.54 -0.60
CA GLN A 154 6.27 15.34 0.21
C GLN A 154 7.49 14.61 -0.35
N GLU A 155 8.49 14.39 0.48
CA GLU A 155 9.73 13.76 0.05
C GLU A 155 9.59 12.24 0.00
N ILE A 156 9.93 11.67 -1.16
CA ILE A 156 10.09 10.23 -1.34
C ILE A 156 11.38 9.96 -2.11
N GLU A 157 11.99 8.82 -1.86
CA GLU A 157 13.20 8.37 -2.53
C GLU A 157 12.94 7.02 -3.20
N HIS A 158 13.20 6.94 -4.50
CA HIS A 158 13.18 5.67 -5.22
C HIS A 158 14.43 4.88 -4.86
N LEU A 159 14.28 3.72 -4.24
CA LEU A 159 15.39 2.87 -3.81
C LEU A 159 15.75 1.80 -4.82
N ALA A 160 14.75 1.11 -5.36
CA ALA A 160 14.96 -0.01 -6.26
C ALA A 160 13.74 -0.22 -7.14
N SER A 161 13.99 -0.61 -8.40
CA SER A 161 12.91 -0.91 -9.36
C SER A 161 12.30 -2.29 -9.14
N SER A 162 12.97 -3.15 -8.39
CA SER A 162 12.50 -4.49 -8.01
C SER A 162 12.96 -4.84 -6.60
N TRP A 163 12.23 -5.73 -5.97
CA TRP A 163 12.49 -6.17 -4.60
C TRP A 163 11.94 -7.57 -4.34
#